data_abf0ce9c866062980ea8d93f380440f2
#
_entry.id   abf0ce9c866062980ea8d93f380440f2
#
_cell.length_a   1.000
_cell.length_b   1.000
_cell.length_c   1.000
_cell.angle_alpha   90.00
_cell.angle_beta   90.00
_cell.angle_gamma   90.00
#
_symmetry.space_group_name_H-M   'P 1'
#
loop_
_entity.id
_entity.type
_entity.pdbx_description
1 polymer ?
#
loop_
_entity_poly.entity_id
_entity_poly.type
_entity_poly.pdbx_seq_one_letter_code
_entity_poly.pdbx_strand_id
1 'polypeptide(L)'
;MDGVVKVACVQAEPVAFDRAATIDKLEGLVGEVAAAGARLALFPETFVPVYPSNRWVRYLAGWGGPEAGAAREVFARLMQQSVTVPGPDSDRLAEIARANDLWLAVGVNELDGGTIYNSLLVYSPDGGLALHHRKLMPTNHERLVWGLGDGRGLETIPTDLGKVGGLICWVNLMPLARFALYQSGVEVYLAPTADDSEDWHDSMKHIARESRAFVLSCCVFQRASSYPTDVPLAEGDELVGGGGSAILAPDGSYLAGPLWNEEGILYADLDSQQLYKARQRFDPAGHYSRPDLLRLEIR
;
A
#
# COMPACT_ATOMS: atom_id res chain seq x y z
N MET A 1 10.25 10.50 15.27
CA MET A 1 10.84 9.16 15.56
C MET A 1 11.94 9.30 16.59
N ASP A 2 11.98 8.45 17.61
CA ASP A 2 13.05 8.41 18.63
C ASP A 2 13.64 7.01 18.69
N GLY A 3 14.98 6.92 18.55
CA GLY A 3 15.71 5.65 18.63
C GLY A 3 15.59 4.76 17.40
N VAL A 4 15.56 3.45 17.63
CA VAL A 4 15.50 2.42 16.59
C VAL A 4 14.15 1.69 16.67
N VAL A 5 13.47 1.54 15.54
CA VAL A 5 12.18 0.88 15.45
C VAL A 5 12.21 -0.18 14.36
N LYS A 6 11.80 -1.41 14.69
CA LYS A 6 11.67 -2.47 13.71
C LYS A 6 10.32 -2.40 13.00
N VAL A 7 10.35 -2.52 11.68
CA VAL A 7 9.16 -2.52 10.79
C VAL A 7 9.19 -3.72 9.85
N ALA A 8 8.04 -4.01 9.23
CA ALA A 8 7.91 -5.10 8.27
C ALA A 8 7.13 -4.70 7.01
N CYS A 9 7.58 -5.21 5.85
CA CYS A 9 6.79 -5.34 4.62
C CYS A 9 6.40 -6.80 4.44
N VAL A 10 5.12 -7.08 4.33
CA VAL A 10 4.56 -8.43 4.22
C VAL A 10 4.17 -8.68 2.78
N GLN A 11 5.05 -9.33 2.01
CA GLN A 11 4.78 -9.76 0.64
C GLN A 11 4.13 -11.13 0.67
N ALA A 12 2.82 -11.18 0.47
CA ALA A 12 2.05 -12.41 0.50
C ALA A 12 0.95 -12.42 -0.56
N GLU A 13 0.55 -13.61 -1.00
CA GLU A 13 -0.64 -13.78 -1.83
C GLU A 13 -1.91 -13.63 -0.97
N PRO A 14 -2.92 -12.88 -1.42
CA PRO A 14 -4.25 -12.97 -0.82
C PRO A 14 -4.90 -14.33 -1.16
N VAL A 15 -5.94 -14.70 -0.44
CA VAL A 15 -6.87 -15.73 -0.89
C VAL A 15 -7.83 -15.07 -1.87
N ALA A 16 -7.50 -15.14 -3.15
CA ALA A 16 -8.11 -14.32 -4.19
C ALA A 16 -9.65 -14.45 -4.22
N PHE A 17 -10.35 -13.32 -4.17
CA PHE A 17 -11.81 -13.20 -4.10
C PHE A 17 -12.46 -13.88 -2.88
N ASP A 18 -11.69 -14.06 -1.80
CA ASP A 18 -12.22 -14.48 -0.50
C ASP A 18 -11.68 -13.51 0.58
N ARG A 19 -12.49 -12.51 0.91
CA ARG A 19 -12.15 -11.48 1.89
C ARG A 19 -11.90 -12.07 3.28
N ALA A 20 -12.76 -12.97 3.71
CA ALA A 20 -12.68 -13.55 5.05
C ALA A 20 -11.39 -14.37 5.21
N ALA A 21 -11.11 -15.27 4.26
CA ALA A 21 -9.90 -16.09 4.28
C ALA A 21 -8.63 -15.23 4.11
N THR A 22 -8.68 -14.13 3.34
CA THR A 22 -7.56 -13.20 3.22
C THR A 22 -7.27 -12.50 4.55
N ILE A 23 -8.31 -12.06 5.28
CA ILE A 23 -8.15 -11.44 6.60
C ILE A 23 -7.66 -12.47 7.63
N ASP A 24 -8.12 -13.73 7.58
CA ASP A 24 -7.58 -14.82 8.42
C ASP A 24 -6.09 -15.05 8.18
N LYS A 25 -5.66 -15.07 6.91
CA LYS A 25 -4.24 -15.16 6.55
C LYS A 25 -3.45 -13.94 7.04
N LEU A 26 -3.99 -12.73 6.86
CA LEU A 26 -3.39 -11.49 7.33
C LEU A 26 -3.17 -11.53 8.84
N GLU A 27 -4.16 -11.97 9.62
CA GLU A 27 -4.07 -12.09 11.08
C GLU A 27 -2.90 -13.00 11.51
N GLY A 28 -2.75 -14.15 10.87
CA GLY A 28 -1.61 -15.05 11.11
C GLY A 28 -0.26 -14.37 10.83
N LEU A 29 -0.14 -13.70 9.66
CA LEU A 29 1.09 -12.98 9.27
C LEU A 29 1.40 -11.80 10.21
N VAL A 30 0.38 -11.07 10.67
CA VAL A 30 0.55 -10.00 11.67
C VAL A 30 1.06 -10.56 12.99
N GLY A 31 0.57 -11.73 13.41
CA GLY A 31 1.09 -12.43 14.59
C GLY A 31 2.59 -12.77 14.46
N GLU A 32 3.04 -13.22 13.27
CA GLU A 32 4.47 -13.47 13.00
C GLU A 32 5.29 -12.17 13.07
N VAL A 33 4.78 -11.08 12.49
CA VAL A 33 5.41 -9.74 12.52
C VAL A 33 5.57 -9.25 13.96
N ALA A 34 4.52 -9.37 14.78
CA ALA A 34 4.54 -8.98 16.19
C ALA A 34 5.53 -9.85 16.99
N ALA A 35 5.52 -11.17 16.77
CA ALA A 35 6.46 -12.10 17.42
C ALA A 35 7.93 -11.80 17.09
N ALA A 36 8.23 -11.26 15.89
CA ALA A 36 9.54 -10.78 15.49
C ALA A 36 9.92 -9.41 16.11
N GLY A 37 9.02 -8.79 16.88
CA GLY A 37 9.21 -7.51 17.55
C GLY A 37 9.08 -6.29 16.63
N ALA A 38 8.45 -6.43 15.47
CA ALA A 38 8.17 -5.29 14.61
C ALA A 38 6.91 -4.54 15.09
N ARG A 39 6.95 -3.21 14.96
CA ARG A 39 5.92 -2.29 15.44
C ARG A 39 5.00 -1.77 14.33
N LEU A 40 5.33 -2.07 13.06
CA LEU A 40 4.52 -1.74 11.90
C LEU A 40 4.58 -2.88 10.90
N ALA A 41 3.42 -3.28 10.40
CA ALA A 41 3.26 -4.19 9.28
C ALA A 41 2.62 -3.46 8.10
N LEU A 42 3.27 -3.46 6.94
CA LEU A 42 2.71 -2.95 5.69
C LEU A 42 2.37 -4.13 4.76
N PHE A 43 1.13 -4.20 4.32
CA PHE A 43 0.63 -5.12 3.29
C PHE A 43 0.52 -4.44 1.92
N PRO A 44 0.51 -5.21 0.81
CA PRO A 44 0.46 -4.67 -0.54
C PRO A 44 -0.80 -3.86 -0.87
N GLU A 45 -0.75 -3.18 -2.00
CA GLU A 45 -1.91 -2.54 -2.65
C GLU A 45 -3.04 -3.54 -2.85
N THR A 46 -4.24 -3.19 -2.36
CA THR A 46 -5.47 -3.99 -2.45
C THR A 46 -5.30 -5.48 -2.10
N PHE A 47 -4.48 -5.75 -1.08
CA PHE A 47 -4.28 -7.10 -0.56
C PHE A 47 -5.63 -7.76 -0.24
N VAL A 48 -6.61 -7.01 0.29
CA VAL A 48 -7.94 -7.50 0.57
C VAL A 48 -8.93 -7.01 -0.49
N PRO A 49 -9.58 -7.91 -1.25
CA PRO A 49 -9.38 -9.36 -1.32
C PRO A 49 -8.38 -9.80 -2.40
N VAL A 50 -7.98 -8.90 -3.31
CA VAL A 50 -7.05 -9.18 -4.43
C VAL A 50 -6.86 -7.94 -5.31
N TYR A 51 -5.72 -7.79 -5.96
CA TYR A 51 -5.50 -6.76 -6.99
C TYR A 51 -6.26 -7.11 -8.29
N PRO A 52 -7.00 -6.16 -8.88
CA PRO A 52 -7.75 -6.39 -10.12
C PRO A 52 -6.81 -6.43 -11.34
N SER A 53 -6.34 -7.63 -11.66
CA SER A 53 -5.42 -7.87 -12.75
C SER A 53 -5.96 -7.42 -14.12
N ASN A 54 -5.09 -6.81 -14.94
CA ASN A 54 -5.39 -6.47 -16.34
C ASN A 54 -5.84 -7.69 -17.17
N ARG A 55 -5.54 -8.93 -16.73
CA ARG A 55 -5.94 -10.15 -17.43
C ARG A 55 -7.45 -10.21 -17.67
N TRP A 56 -8.25 -9.77 -16.70
CA TRP A 56 -9.71 -9.74 -16.83
C TRP A 56 -10.29 -8.33 -16.95
N VAL A 57 -9.68 -7.34 -16.27
CA VAL A 57 -10.21 -5.95 -16.25
C VAL A 57 -10.29 -5.34 -17.64
N ARG A 58 -9.32 -5.60 -18.52
CA ARG A 58 -9.31 -5.07 -19.90
C ARG A 58 -10.59 -5.39 -20.68
N TYR A 59 -11.26 -6.49 -20.39
CA TYR A 59 -12.49 -6.88 -21.08
C TYR A 59 -13.73 -6.13 -20.60
N LEU A 60 -13.66 -5.43 -19.46
CA LEU A 60 -14.73 -4.53 -19.00
C LEU A 60 -14.97 -3.36 -19.97
N ALA A 61 -13.97 -2.98 -20.76
CA ALA A 61 -14.10 -1.95 -21.78
C ALA A 61 -15.01 -2.40 -22.95
N GLY A 62 -15.29 -3.68 -23.09
CA GLY A 62 -16.20 -4.22 -24.12
C GLY A 62 -17.67 -4.02 -23.76
N TRP A 63 -18.49 -3.55 -24.73
CA TRP A 63 -19.93 -3.40 -24.53
C TRP A 63 -20.73 -4.70 -24.69
N GLY A 64 -20.14 -5.72 -25.32
CA GLY A 64 -20.80 -6.99 -25.60
C GLY A 64 -19.78 -8.10 -25.80
N GLY A 65 -20.28 -9.32 -25.95
CA GLY A 65 -19.44 -10.52 -26.10
C GLY A 65 -19.25 -11.31 -24.81
N PRO A 66 -18.86 -12.58 -24.95
CA PRO A 66 -18.71 -13.50 -23.81
C PRO A 66 -17.67 -13.03 -22.81
N GLU A 67 -16.53 -12.51 -23.27
CA GLU A 67 -15.43 -12.05 -22.40
C GLU A 67 -15.86 -10.87 -21.53
N ALA A 68 -16.60 -9.91 -22.09
CA ALA A 68 -17.12 -8.77 -21.34
C ALA A 68 -18.17 -9.21 -20.30
N GLY A 69 -18.98 -10.22 -20.63
CA GLY A 69 -19.91 -10.86 -19.69
C GLY A 69 -19.19 -11.47 -18.52
N ALA A 70 -18.22 -12.34 -18.79
CA ALA A 70 -17.39 -12.99 -17.78
C ALA A 70 -16.64 -11.99 -16.90
N ALA A 71 -16.04 -10.93 -17.49
CA ALA A 71 -15.36 -9.89 -16.72
C ALA A 71 -16.30 -9.12 -15.77
N ARG A 72 -17.58 -8.91 -16.15
CA ARG A 72 -18.58 -8.28 -15.26
C ARG A 72 -18.96 -9.18 -14.09
N GLU A 73 -18.97 -10.50 -14.26
CA GLU A 73 -19.19 -11.43 -13.17
C GLU A 73 -18.02 -11.40 -12.17
N VAL A 74 -16.78 -11.34 -12.67
CA VAL A 74 -15.58 -11.17 -11.82
C VAL A 74 -15.62 -9.80 -11.09
N PHE A 75 -16.02 -8.73 -11.77
CA PHE A 75 -16.20 -7.42 -11.13
C PHE A 75 -17.27 -7.47 -10.03
N ALA A 76 -18.41 -8.10 -10.28
CA ALA A 76 -19.46 -8.25 -9.28
C ALA A 76 -18.95 -9.03 -8.05
N ARG A 77 -18.15 -10.09 -8.26
CA ARG A 77 -17.50 -10.84 -7.19
C ARG A 77 -16.50 -9.98 -6.42
N LEU A 78 -15.67 -9.17 -7.10
CA LEU A 78 -14.77 -8.23 -6.45
C LEU A 78 -15.55 -7.25 -5.56
N MET A 79 -16.65 -6.69 -6.09
CA MET A 79 -17.51 -5.76 -5.35
C MET A 79 -18.11 -6.40 -4.09
N GLN A 80 -18.60 -7.65 -4.18
CA GLN A 80 -19.13 -8.40 -3.03
C GLN A 80 -18.08 -8.71 -1.97
N GLN A 81 -16.82 -8.86 -2.38
CA GLN A 81 -15.68 -9.16 -1.52
C GLN A 81 -14.92 -7.91 -1.08
N SER A 82 -15.34 -6.70 -1.49
CA SER A 82 -14.74 -5.45 -1.06
C SER A 82 -15.11 -5.11 0.38
N VAL A 83 -14.23 -4.33 1.04
CA VAL A 83 -14.37 -3.93 2.46
C VAL A 83 -15.18 -2.63 2.55
N THR A 84 -16.18 -2.56 3.42
CA THR A 84 -16.82 -1.28 3.78
C THR A 84 -16.09 -0.63 4.95
N VAL A 85 -15.92 0.70 4.89
CA VAL A 85 -15.23 1.48 5.92
C VAL A 85 -16.11 2.70 6.31
N PRO A 86 -16.60 2.75 7.57
CA PRO A 86 -16.53 1.73 8.62
C PRO A 86 -17.40 0.50 8.32
N GLY A 87 -17.04 -0.65 8.90
CA GLY A 87 -17.79 -1.89 8.75
C GLY A 87 -17.09 -3.09 9.40
N PRO A 88 -17.75 -4.26 9.42
CA PRO A 88 -17.28 -5.41 10.22
C PRO A 88 -15.85 -5.86 9.88
N ASP A 89 -15.46 -5.85 8.60
CA ASP A 89 -14.11 -6.25 8.19
C ASP A 89 -13.08 -5.18 8.57
N SER A 90 -13.44 -3.89 8.46
CA SER A 90 -12.62 -2.78 8.96
C SER A 90 -12.43 -2.87 10.48
N ASP A 91 -13.48 -3.19 11.22
CA ASP A 91 -13.43 -3.38 12.67
C ASP A 91 -12.55 -4.59 13.05
N ARG A 92 -12.60 -5.66 12.25
CA ARG A 92 -11.72 -6.81 12.44
C ARG A 92 -10.24 -6.46 12.19
N LEU A 93 -9.92 -5.70 11.15
CA LEU A 93 -8.55 -5.21 10.92
C LEU A 93 -8.06 -4.34 12.08
N ALA A 94 -8.92 -3.50 12.63
CA ALA A 94 -8.63 -2.70 13.83
C ALA A 94 -8.32 -3.57 15.05
N GLU A 95 -9.10 -4.63 15.25
CA GLU A 95 -8.89 -5.58 16.34
C GLU A 95 -7.58 -6.37 16.18
N ILE A 96 -7.21 -6.77 14.95
CA ILE A 96 -5.93 -7.42 14.66
C ILE A 96 -4.75 -6.50 15.04
N ALA A 97 -4.81 -5.22 14.68
CA ALA A 97 -3.79 -4.25 15.08
C ALA A 97 -3.68 -4.13 16.60
N ARG A 98 -4.82 -4.02 17.29
CA ARG A 98 -4.91 -3.91 18.75
C ARG A 98 -4.41 -5.16 19.47
N ALA A 99 -4.79 -6.34 19.01
CA ALA A 99 -4.42 -7.62 19.63
C ALA A 99 -2.91 -7.89 19.55
N ASN A 100 -2.23 -7.33 18.55
CA ASN A 100 -0.81 -7.50 18.30
C ASN A 100 0.05 -6.29 18.72
N ASP A 101 -0.54 -5.24 19.30
CA ASP A 101 0.12 -4.00 19.73
C ASP A 101 1.05 -3.40 18.64
N LEU A 102 0.57 -3.31 17.39
CA LEU A 102 1.34 -2.77 16.27
C LEU A 102 0.49 -1.89 15.35
N TRP A 103 1.16 -1.05 14.56
CA TRP A 103 0.56 -0.30 13.46
C TRP A 103 0.33 -1.23 12.27
N LEU A 104 -0.91 -1.37 11.84
CA LEU A 104 -1.28 -2.18 10.67
C LEU A 104 -1.65 -1.27 9.51
N ALA A 105 -0.84 -1.30 8.45
CA ALA A 105 -1.10 -0.63 7.18
C ALA A 105 -1.48 -1.66 6.11
N VAL A 106 -2.67 -1.55 5.53
CA VAL A 106 -3.19 -2.54 4.59
C VAL A 106 -3.90 -1.89 3.40
N GLY A 107 -3.58 -2.38 2.19
CA GLY A 107 -4.30 -2.04 0.97
C GLY A 107 -5.59 -2.84 0.85
N VAL A 108 -6.71 -2.17 0.58
CA VAL A 108 -8.01 -2.82 0.42
C VAL A 108 -8.75 -2.32 -0.82
N ASN A 109 -9.57 -3.18 -1.42
CA ASN A 109 -10.68 -2.71 -2.25
C ASN A 109 -11.79 -2.27 -1.30
N GLU A 110 -12.06 -0.97 -1.25
CA GLU A 110 -13.09 -0.36 -0.40
C GLU A 110 -14.38 -0.19 -1.19
N LEU A 111 -15.50 -0.64 -0.64
CA LEU A 111 -16.82 -0.39 -1.20
C LEU A 111 -17.51 0.75 -0.45
N ASP A 112 -17.83 1.82 -1.18
CA ASP A 112 -18.62 2.93 -0.68
C ASP A 112 -19.78 3.21 -1.65
N GLY A 113 -21.00 2.97 -1.21
CA GLY A 113 -22.18 2.99 -2.05
C GLY A 113 -22.09 1.97 -3.20
N GLY A 114 -22.09 2.45 -4.42
CA GLY A 114 -21.95 1.64 -5.64
C GLY A 114 -20.57 1.67 -6.27
N THR A 115 -19.57 2.24 -5.61
CA THR A 115 -18.22 2.45 -6.15
C THR A 115 -17.19 1.70 -5.33
N ILE A 116 -16.26 1.04 -6.04
CA ILE A 116 -15.06 0.45 -5.41
C ILE A 116 -13.94 1.50 -5.47
N TYR A 117 -13.19 1.64 -4.37
CA TYR A 117 -12.00 2.46 -4.27
C TYR A 117 -10.79 1.61 -3.90
N ASN A 118 -9.62 2.00 -4.35
CA ASN A 118 -8.36 1.46 -3.88
C ASN A 118 -7.91 2.30 -2.67
N SER A 119 -7.85 1.68 -1.50
CA SER A 119 -7.63 2.40 -0.24
C SER A 119 -6.48 1.82 0.56
N LEU A 120 -5.68 2.72 1.14
CA LEU A 120 -4.71 2.41 2.19
C LEU A 120 -5.33 2.79 3.54
N LEU A 121 -5.49 1.80 4.40
CA LEU A 121 -5.97 1.96 5.77
C LEU A 121 -4.81 1.74 6.73
N VAL A 122 -4.65 2.63 7.71
CA VAL A 122 -3.66 2.46 8.78
C VAL A 122 -4.37 2.47 10.11
N TYR A 123 -4.25 1.36 10.83
CA TYR A 123 -4.80 1.18 12.16
C TYR A 123 -3.71 1.32 13.21
N SER A 124 -4.02 2.01 14.31
CA SER A 124 -3.13 2.18 15.45
C SER A 124 -3.16 0.97 16.39
N PRO A 125 -2.16 0.83 17.28
CA PRO A 125 -2.12 -0.24 18.27
C PRO A 125 -3.31 -0.26 19.25
N ASP A 126 -4.04 0.85 19.39
CA ASP A 126 -5.28 0.91 20.18
C ASP A 126 -6.54 0.52 19.39
N GLY A 127 -6.39 0.20 18.09
CA GLY A 127 -7.46 -0.19 17.19
C GLY A 127 -8.17 0.98 16.50
N GLY A 128 -7.65 2.20 16.60
CA GLY A 128 -8.19 3.35 15.88
C GLY A 128 -7.81 3.33 14.39
N LEU A 129 -8.74 3.67 13.49
CA LEU A 129 -8.40 3.97 12.09
C LEU A 129 -7.74 5.35 12.04
N ALA A 130 -6.40 5.37 11.95
CA ALA A 130 -5.60 6.58 12.03
C ALA A 130 -5.40 7.26 10.67
N LEU A 131 -5.33 6.48 9.58
CA LEU A 131 -5.24 7.00 8.22
C LEU A 131 -6.20 6.24 7.31
N HIS A 132 -6.96 6.99 6.51
CA HIS A 132 -7.81 6.48 5.44
C HIS A 132 -7.52 7.27 4.16
N HIS A 133 -6.75 6.66 3.25
CA HIS A 133 -6.35 7.29 1.99
C HIS A 133 -6.86 6.48 0.80
N ARG A 134 -7.70 7.09 -0.04
CA ARG A 134 -8.12 6.53 -1.33
C ARG A 134 -7.14 6.94 -2.42
N LYS A 135 -6.70 6.00 -3.26
CA LYS A 135 -5.80 6.26 -4.40
C LYS A 135 -6.34 7.41 -5.24
N LEU A 136 -5.56 8.49 -5.38
CA LEU A 136 -6.02 9.71 -6.04
C LEU A 136 -6.41 9.46 -7.50
N MET A 137 -5.62 8.65 -8.20
CA MET A 137 -5.79 8.36 -9.62
C MET A 137 -5.53 6.88 -9.89
N PRO A 138 -6.54 6.11 -10.25
CA PRO A 138 -6.35 4.75 -10.75
C PRO A 138 -5.53 4.76 -12.06
N THR A 139 -4.66 3.76 -12.21
CA THR A 139 -3.71 3.66 -13.31
C THR A 139 -4.29 2.81 -14.43
N ASN A 140 -4.25 3.30 -15.68
CA ASN A 140 -4.59 2.55 -16.89
C ASN A 140 -5.92 1.75 -16.76
N HIS A 141 -5.86 0.42 -16.78
CA HIS A 141 -7.02 -0.49 -16.69
C HIS A 141 -7.78 -0.37 -15.35
N GLU A 142 -7.12 0.02 -14.28
CA GLU A 142 -7.74 0.22 -12.96
C GLU A 142 -8.90 1.21 -13.00
N ARG A 143 -8.89 2.16 -13.96
CA ARG A 143 -9.97 3.14 -14.18
C ARG A 143 -11.31 2.52 -14.55
N LEU A 144 -11.30 1.25 -14.96
CA LEU A 144 -12.53 0.49 -15.22
C LEU A 144 -13.13 -0.11 -13.95
N VAL A 145 -12.38 -0.10 -12.84
CA VAL A 145 -12.76 -0.72 -11.58
C VAL A 145 -12.94 0.30 -10.47
N TRP A 146 -12.01 1.24 -10.32
CA TRP A 146 -11.94 2.12 -9.15
C TRP A 146 -12.38 3.55 -9.45
N GLY A 147 -13.09 4.13 -8.48
CA GLY A 147 -13.32 5.57 -8.40
C GLY A 147 -12.07 6.35 -8.07
N LEU A 148 -12.13 7.66 -8.30
CA LEU A 148 -11.06 8.61 -7.93
C LEU A 148 -11.08 8.84 -6.42
N GLY A 149 -9.90 8.85 -5.80
CA GLY A 149 -9.73 9.31 -4.44
C GLY A 149 -9.88 10.84 -4.34
N ASP A 150 -10.11 11.29 -3.13
CA ASP A 150 -10.13 12.71 -2.77
C ASP A 150 -8.83 13.11 -2.03
N GLY A 151 -8.75 14.35 -1.54
CA GLY A 151 -7.58 14.85 -0.83
C GLY A 151 -7.38 14.31 0.59
N ARG A 152 -8.29 13.48 1.10
CA ARG A 152 -8.17 12.89 2.45
C ARG A 152 -6.96 11.96 2.51
N GLY A 153 -6.25 12.00 3.63
CA GLY A 153 -5.06 11.18 3.84
C GLY A 153 -3.81 11.63 3.08
N LEU A 154 -3.82 12.82 2.42
CA LEU A 154 -2.62 13.48 1.89
C LEU A 154 -1.85 14.22 3.00
N GLU A 155 -1.75 13.60 4.14
CA GLU A 155 -1.08 14.11 5.32
C GLU A 155 -0.39 12.98 6.07
N THR A 156 0.44 13.34 7.05
CA THR A 156 1.05 12.36 7.94
C THR A 156 0.28 12.28 9.25
N ILE A 157 0.21 11.08 9.81
CA ILE A 157 -0.27 10.86 11.17
C ILE A 157 0.91 10.80 12.15
N PRO A 158 0.78 11.42 13.34
CA PRO A 158 1.76 11.25 14.39
C PRO A 158 1.64 9.86 15.00
N THR A 159 2.77 9.17 15.12
CA THR A 159 2.86 7.85 15.76
C THR A 159 4.08 7.80 16.68
N ASP A 160 4.16 6.78 17.51
CA ASP A 160 5.37 6.48 18.29
C ASP A 160 6.56 6.06 17.41
N LEU A 161 6.30 5.70 16.14
CA LEU A 161 7.31 5.39 15.13
C LEU A 161 7.80 6.64 14.38
N GLY A 162 7.28 7.82 14.69
CA GLY A 162 7.45 9.05 13.93
C GLY A 162 6.23 9.42 13.10
N LYS A 163 6.38 10.35 12.17
CA LYS A 163 5.31 10.77 11.27
C LYS A 163 5.18 9.79 10.10
N VAL A 164 4.08 9.06 10.06
CA VAL A 164 3.78 8.05 9.03
C VAL A 164 2.78 8.63 8.02
N GLY A 165 3.02 8.38 6.75
CA GLY A 165 2.10 8.73 5.66
C GLY A 165 2.41 7.91 4.43
N GLY A 166 1.52 7.87 3.44
CA GLY A 166 1.77 7.04 2.27
C GLY A 166 0.91 7.38 1.07
N LEU A 167 1.37 6.94 -0.10
CA LEU A 167 0.67 7.02 -1.37
C LEU A 167 0.66 5.64 -2.04
N ILE A 168 -0.40 5.37 -2.78
CA ILE A 168 -0.60 4.06 -3.42
C ILE A 168 -0.04 4.08 -4.84
N CYS A 169 0.87 3.13 -5.15
CA CYS A 169 1.35 2.81 -6.49
C CYS A 169 1.80 4.07 -7.29
N TRP A 170 1.37 4.25 -8.51
CA TRP A 170 1.79 5.33 -9.40
C TRP A 170 1.36 6.74 -8.96
N VAL A 171 0.52 6.88 -7.94
CA VAL A 171 0.33 8.19 -7.28
C VAL A 171 1.65 8.70 -6.72
N ASN A 172 2.57 7.81 -6.36
CA ASN A 172 3.94 8.14 -5.98
C ASN A 172 4.74 8.85 -7.10
N LEU A 173 4.33 8.75 -8.36
CA LEU A 173 4.96 9.48 -9.48
C LEU A 173 4.39 10.89 -9.65
N MET A 174 3.35 11.29 -8.90
CA MET A 174 2.79 12.64 -8.90
C MET A 174 3.61 13.55 -7.97
N PRO A 175 4.42 14.51 -8.47
CA PRO A 175 5.32 15.31 -7.62
C PRO A 175 4.59 16.10 -6.53
N LEU A 176 3.41 16.64 -6.83
CA LEU A 176 2.65 17.43 -5.86
C LEU A 176 2.04 16.57 -4.75
N ALA A 177 1.62 15.33 -5.06
CA ALA A 177 1.11 14.41 -4.05
C ALA A 177 2.24 14.01 -3.06
N ARG A 178 3.44 13.72 -3.58
CA ARG A 178 4.62 13.48 -2.72
C ARG A 178 4.94 14.69 -1.87
N PHE A 179 4.93 15.88 -2.47
CA PHE A 179 5.28 17.11 -1.76
C PHE A 179 4.29 17.43 -0.63
N ALA A 180 3.00 17.04 -0.75
CA ALA A 180 2.04 17.13 0.34
C ALA A 180 2.51 16.37 1.60
N LEU A 181 3.01 15.14 1.42
CA LEU A 181 3.57 14.36 2.52
C LEU A 181 4.88 14.96 3.06
N TYR A 182 5.72 15.53 2.18
CA TYR A 182 6.96 16.19 2.61
C TYR A 182 6.65 17.42 3.48
N GLN A 183 5.70 18.26 3.08
CA GLN A 183 5.25 19.42 3.87
C GLN A 183 4.65 19.00 5.22
N SER A 184 3.99 17.85 5.27
CA SER A 184 3.46 17.25 6.50
C SER A 184 4.57 16.65 7.38
N GLY A 185 5.80 16.52 6.87
CA GLY A 185 6.99 16.11 7.60
C GLY A 185 7.15 14.61 7.74
N VAL A 186 6.80 13.85 6.71
CA VAL A 186 6.89 12.38 6.69
C VAL A 186 8.27 11.88 7.12
N GLU A 187 8.30 10.86 7.96
CA GLU A 187 9.49 10.16 8.45
C GLU A 187 9.50 8.70 8.01
N VAL A 188 8.32 8.07 7.96
CA VAL A 188 8.10 6.73 7.43
C VAL A 188 7.07 6.83 6.32
N TYR A 189 7.52 6.59 5.10
CA TYR A 189 6.74 6.71 3.87
C TYR A 189 6.28 5.34 3.41
N LEU A 190 4.97 5.12 3.34
CA LEU A 190 4.35 3.87 2.92
C LEU A 190 4.03 3.94 1.42
N ALA A 191 4.47 2.94 0.67
CA ALA A 191 4.29 2.84 -0.78
C ALA A 191 3.81 1.44 -1.20
N PRO A 192 2.58 1.03 -0.81
CA PRO A 192 2.00 -0.21 -1.32
C PRO A 192 1.76 -0.08 -2.83
N THR A 193 2.07 -1.14 -3.59
CA THR A 193 2.04 -1.12 -5.05
C THR A 193 1.76 -2.48 -5.66
N ALA A 194 1.26 -2.47 -6.91
CA ALA A 194 1.22 -3.63 -7.80
C ALA A 194 2.27 -3.54 -8.93
N ASP A 195 3.11 -2.50 -8.94
CA ASP A 195 4.20 -2.35 -9.90
C ASP A 195 5.40 -3.18 -9.44
N ASP A 196 5.79 -4.16 -10.24
CA ASP A 196 6.91 -5.08 -10.04
C ASP A 196 8.09 -4.80 -10.99
N SER A 197 8.19 -3.56 -11.49
CA SER A 197 9.25 -3.15 -12.41
C SER A 197 10.51 -2.64 -11.71
N GLU A 198 11.64 -2.69 -12.42
CA GLU A 198 12.89 -2.05 -11.96
C GLU A 198 12.76 -0.52 -11.88
N ASP A 199 11.99 0.10 -12.79
CA ASP A 199 11.74 1.55 -12.81
C ASP A 199 11.02 2.01 -11.53
N TRP A 200 10.16 1.14 -10.96
CA TRP A 200 9.55 1.39 -9.65
C TRP A 200 10.61 1.50 -8.55
N HIS A 201 11.59 0.60 -8.54
CA HIS A 201 12.67 0.63 -7.55
C HIS A 201 13.52 1.90 -7.66
N ASP A 202 13.82 2.36 -8.86
CA ASP A 202 14.55 3.63 -9.07
C ASP A 202 13.73 4.83 -8.57
N SER A 203 12.41 4.79 -8.78
CA SER A 203 11.50 5.79 -8.22
C SER A 203 11.50 5.77 -6.68
N MET A 204 11.47 4.60 -6.04
CA MET A 204 11.49 4.49 -4.57
C MET A 204 12.83 4.99 -4.00
N LYS A 205 13.96 4.68 -4.62
CA LYS A 205 15.27 5.23 -4.26
C LYS A 205 15.30 6.76 -4.39
N HIS A 206 14.68 7.29 -5.47
CA HIS A 206 14.57 8.74 -5.65
C HIS A 206 13.70 9.36 -4.55
N ILE A 207 12.53 8.79 -4.26
CA ILE A 207 11.61 9.29 -3.24
C ILE A 207 12.26 9.28 -1.85
N ALA A 208 12.97 8.22 -1.48
CA ALA A 208 13.70 8.16 -0.22
C ALA A 208 14.73 9.30 -0.10
N ARG A 209 15.49 9.56 -1.18
CA ARG A 209 16.48 10.65 -1.24
C ARG A 209 15.84 12.04 -1.30
N GLU A 210 14.71 12.18 -1.98
CA GLU A 210 13.97 13.45 -2.10
C GLU A 210 13.30 13.81 -0.77
N SER A 211 12.57 12.88 -0.17
CA SER A 211 11.83 13.10 1.09
C SER A 211 12.70 13.12 2.33
N ARG A 212 13.88 12.47 2.29
CA ARG A 212 14.70 12.16 3.46
C ARG A 212 13.94 11.36 4.52
N ALA A 213 13.08 10.46 4.06
CA ALA A 213 12.30 9.55 4.88
C ALA A 213 12.71 8.09 4.61
N PHE A 214 12.41 7.20 5.53
CA PHE A 214 12.40 5.76 5.23
C PHE A 214 11.25 5.46 4.30
N VAL A 215 11.47 4.59 3.30
CA VAL A 215 10.43 4.17 2.37
C VAL A 215 10.18 2.67 2.53
N LEU A 216 8.94 2.32 2.82
CA LEU A 216 8.46 0.95 2.84
C LEU A 216 7.66 0.71 1.55
N SER A 217 8.22 0.01 0.60
CA SER A 217 7.55 -0.40 -0.63
C SER A 217 7.11 -1.85 -0.50
N CYS A 218 5.80 -2.09 -0.45
CA CYS A 218 5.23 -3.43 -0.33
C CYS A 218 4.49 -3.77 -1.63
N CYS A 219 5.01 -4.76 -2.36
CA CYS A 219 4.57 -5.09 -3.70
C CYS A 219 3.62 -6.29 -3.71
N VAL A 220 2.65 -6.27 -4.63
CA VAL A 220 1.77 -7.41 -4.86
C VAL A 220 2.58 -8.59 -5.37
N PHE A 221 2.42 -9.72 -4.69
CA PHE A 221 2.85 -11.02 -5.19
C PHE A 221 1.62 -11.89 -5.43
N GLN A 222 1.46 -12.42 -6.63
CA GLN A 222 0.27 -13.19 -7.01
C GLN A 222 0.59 -14.13 -8.17
N ARG A 223 0.24 -15.42 -8.02
CA ARG A 223 0.25 -16.40 -9.11
C ARG A 223 -1.11 -16.49 -9.77
N ALA A 224 -1.13 -16.80 -11.07
CA ALA A 224 -2.37 -17.08 -11.77
C ALA A 224 -3.09 -18.32 -11.21
N SER A 225 -2.32 -19.32 -10.77
CA SER A 225 -2.84 -20.55 -10.14
C SER A 225 -3.53 -20.35 -8.79
N SER A 226 -3.30 -19.18 -8.14
CA SER A 226 -3.96 -18.83 -6.87
C SER A 226 -5.36 -18.22 -7.06
N TYR A 227 -5.74 -17.93 -8.31
CA TYR A 227 -7.12 -17.53 -8.59
C TYR A 227 -8.07 -18.74 -8.56
N PRO A 228 -9.33 -18.56 -8.13
CA PRO A 228 -10.33 -19.59 -8.26
C PRO A 228 -10.49 -20.06 -9.72
N THR A 229 -10.65 -21.35 -9.94
CA THR A 229 -10.71 -21.97 -11.28
C THR A 229 -11.93 -21.54 -12.11
N ASP A 230 -12.94 -20.98 -11.45
CA ASP A 230 -14.14 -20.41 -12.06
C ASP A 230 -13.98 -18.93 -12.45
N VAL A 231 -12.85 -18.30 -12.13
CA VAL A 231 -12.52 -16.95 -12.62
C VAL A 231 -11.97 -17.10 -14.05
N PRO A 232 -12.73 -16.68 -15.06
CA PRO A 232 -12.27 -16.75 -16.43
C PRO A 232 -11.01 -15.88 -16.61
N LEU A 233 -10.10 -16.32 -17.47
CA LEU A 233 -8.87 -15.59 -17.84
C LEU A 233 -7.71 -15.70 -16.82
N ALA A 234 -7.84 -16.50 -15.78
CA ALA A 234 -6.76 -16.89 -14.87
C ALA A 234 -6.11 -18.20 -15.33
N GLU A 235 -5.48 -18.23 -16.50
CA GLU A 235 -4.81 -19.42 -17.02
C GLU A 235 -3.30 -19.41 -16.75
N GLY A 236 -2.75 -20.55 -16.34
CA GLY A 236 -1.32 -20.84 -16.22
C GLY A 236 -0.70 -20.54 -14.85
N ASP A 237 0.54 -20.97 -14.67
CA ASP A 237 1.35 -20.73 -13.48
C ASP A 237 2.14 -19.41 -13.53
N GLU A 238 1.83 -18.55 -14.48
CA GLU A 238 2.50 -17.27 -14.61
C GLU A 238 2.22 -16.36 -13.43
N LEU A 239 3.22 -15.54 -13.08
CA LEU A 239 3.06 -14.46 -12.13
C LEU A 239 2.10 -13.40 -12.67
N VAL A 240 1.14 -12.99 -11.86
CA VAL A 240 0.27 -11.84 -12.07
C VAL A 240 0.88 -10.60 -11.44
N GLY A 241 1.65 -10.79 -10.35
CA GLY A 241 2.49 -9.83 -9.71
C GLY A 241 3.76 -10.52 -9.19
N GLY A 242 4.92 -10.02 -9.55
CA GLY A 242 6.24 -10.61 -9.25
C GLY A 242 6.80 -10.22 -7.89
N GLY A 243 6.11 -9.40 -7.10
CA GLY A 243 6.64 -8.90 -5.84
C GLY A 243 7.62 -7.74 -6.03
N GLY A 244 8.78 -7.81 -5.37
CA GLY A 244 9.79 -6.74 -5.37
C GLY A 244 9.70 -5.84 -4.14
N SER A 245 9.06 -6.29 -3.06
CA SER A 245 9.01 -5.49 -1.82
C SER A 245 10.39 -5.13 -1.31
N ALA A 246 10.54 -3.92 -0.79
CA ALA A 246 11.80 -3.41 -0.28
C ALA A 246 11.58 -2.36 0.82
N ILE A 247 12.56 -2.23 1.70
CA ILE A 247 12.63 -1.17 2.71
C ILE A 247 13.91 -0.36 2.45
N LEU A 248 13.77 0.96 2.33
CA LEU A 248 14.87 1.86 1.97
C LEU A 248 15.15 2.88 3.09
N ALA A 249 16.43 3.17 3.25
CA ALA A 249 16.92 4.25 4.11
C ALA A 249 16.74 5.63 3.46
N PRO A 250 16.82 6.73 4.24
CA PRO A 250 16.67 8.10 3.74
C PRO A 250 17.72 8.54 2.71
N ASP A 251 18.77 7.78 2.49
CA ASP A 251 19.78 8.00 1.45
C ASP A 251 19.51 7.21 0.16
N GLY A 252 18.44 6.40 0.14
CA GLY A 252 18.03 5.56 -0.97
C GLY A 252 18.69 4.18 -1.02
N SER A 253 19.50 3.82 -0.01
CA SER A 253 20.04 2.46 0.11
C SER A 253 18.99 1.48 0.61
N TYR A 254 19.09 0.23 0.21
CA TYR A 254 18.22 -0.83 0.73
C TYR A 254 18.63 -1.23 2.16
N LEU A 255 17.67 -1.24 3.07
CA LEU A 255 17.76 -1.86 4.39
C LEU A 255 17.33 -3.32 4.33
N ALA A 256 16.35 -3.65 3.48
CA ALA A 256 15.90 -5.02 3.22
C ALA A 256 15.32 -5.13 1.81
N GLY A 257 15.41 -6.30 1.20
CA GLY A 257 14.93 -6.57 -0.14
C GLY A 257 15.87 -6.08 -1.26
N PRO A 258 15.41 -6.03 -2.52
CA PRO A 258 14.07 -6.44 -2.96
C PRO A 258 13.82 -7.95 -2.89
N LEU A 259 12.56 -8.33 -2.59
CA LEU A 259 12.09 -9.71 -2.54
C LEU A 259 11.28 -10.03 -3.79
N TRP A 260 11.78 -10.93 -4.63
CA TRP A 260 11.18 -11.25 -5.91
C TRP A 260 10.63 -12.68 -5.97
N ASN A 261 9.49 -12.84 -6.62
CA ASN A 261 8.92 -14.12 -7.06
C ASN A 261 8.60 -15.12 -5.94
N GLU A 262 8.46 -14.66 -4.71
CA GLU A 262 8.14 -15.49 -3.55
C GLU A 262 7.36 -14.71 -2.49
N GLU A 263 6.65 -15.42 -1.62
CA GLU A 263 6.11 -14.85 -0.40
C GLU A 263 7.21 -14.71 0.65
N GLY A 264 7.12 -13.67 1.47
CA GLY A 264 8.02 -13.48 2.59
C GLY A 264 7.77 -12.19 3.36
N ILE A 265 8.40 -12.07 4.51
CA ILE A 265 8.33 -10.88 5.34
C ILE A 265 9.72 -10.25 5.40
N LEU A 266 9.83 -9.02 4.92
CA LEU A 266 11.05 -8.23 5.05
C LEU A 266 11.00 -7.42 6.34
N TYR A 267 12.07 -7.49 7.12
CA TYR A 267 12.23 -6.71 8.34
C TYR A 267 13.39 -5.73 8.20
N ALA A 268 13.23 -4.55 8.78
CA ALA A 268 14.32 -3.59 8.92
C ALA A 268 14.20 -2.80 10.22
N ASP A 269 15.35 -2.41 10.76
CA ASP A 269 15.47 -1.49 11.87
C ASP A 269 15.67 -0.07 11.33
N LEU A 270 14.73 0.83 11.63
CA LEU A 270 14.76 2.24 11.25
C LEU A 270 15.42 3.03 12.38
N ASP A 271 16.62 3.55 12.14
CA ASP A 271 17.35 4.38 13.10
C ASP A 271 17.10 5.87 12.84
N SER A 272 16.49 6.57 13.80
CA SER A 272 16.22 8.02 13.73
C SER A 272 17.46 8.87 13.39
N GLN A 273 18.66 8.42 13.75
CA GLN A 273 19.88 9.14 13.42
C GLN A 273 20.11 9.24 11.90
N GLN A 274 19.63 8.27 11.13
CA GLN A 274 19.72 8.32 9.67
C GLN A 274 18.84 9.45 9.09
N LEU A 275 17.65 9.70 9.66
CA LEU A 275 16.79 10.83 9.29
C LEU A 275 17.50 12.17 9.53
N TYR A 276 18.04 12.37 10.74
CA TYR A 276 18.69 13.64 11.11
C TYR A 276 19.91 13.92 10.23
N LYS A 277 20.76 12.91 9.98
CA LYS A 277 21.93 13.03 9.09
C LYS A 277 21.52 13.33 7.65
N ALA A 278 20.44 12.69 7.14
CA ALA A 278 19.96 12.90 5.79
C ALA A 278 19.36 14.31 5.61
N ARG A 279 18.54 14.76 6.56
CA ARG A 279 17.89 16.08 6.55
C ARG A 279 18.87 17.25 6.69
N GLN A 280 20.01 17.04 7.36
CA GLN A 280 21.06 18.06 7.42
C GLN A 280 21.57 18.44 6.01
N ARG A 281 21.65 17.49 5.09
CA ARG A 281 22.11 17.72 3.71
C ARG A 281 21.05 18.32 2.80
N PHE A 282 19.79 17.96 3.01
CA PHE A 282 18.67 18.38 2.17
C PHE A 282 17.35 18.17 2.94
N ASP A 283 16.52 19.22 3.02
CA ASP A 283 15.17 19.15 3.55
C ASP A 283 14.22 19.88 2.58
N PRO A 284 13.45 19.16 1.78
CA PRO A 284 12.66 19.72 0.69
C PRO A 284 11.51 20.62 1.18
N ALA A 285 11.05 20.42 2.40
CA ALA A 285 9.98 21.22 3.02
C ALA A 285 10.49 22.22 4.07
N GLY A 286 11.78 22.13 4.43
CA GLY A 286 12.45 23.01 5.39
C GLY A 286 13.42 23.98 4.72
N HIS A 287 14.73 23.83 5.02
CA HIS A 287 15.75 24.79 4.59
C HIS A 287 15.99 24.83 3.07
N TYR A 288 15.48 23.87 2.31
CA TYR A 288 15.55 23.84 0.83
C TYR A 288 14.22 24.17 0.17
N SER A 289 13.28 24.80 0.88
CA SER A 289 12.00 25.25 0.35
C SER A 289 11.93 26.78 0.23
N ARG A 290 11.03 27.25 -0.62
CA ARG A 290 10.74 28.68 -0.85
C ARG A 290 9.23 28.91 -0.72
N PRO A 291 8.66 28.79 0.51
CA PRO A 291 7.21 28.96 0.74
C PRO A 291 6.71 30.39 0.47
N ASP A 292 7.63 31.34 0.34
CA ASP A 292 7.39 32.70 -0.12
C ASP A 292 7.08 32.78 -1.62
N LEU A 293 7.54 31.78 -2.43
CA LEU A 293 7.35 31.72 -3.89
C LEU A 293 6.48 30.57 -4.34
N LEU A 294 6.57 29.41 -3.66
CA LEU A 294 5.91 28.17 -4.04
C LEU A 294 5.04 27.68 -2.89
N ARG A 295 3.75 27.52 -3.14
CA ARG A 295 2.79 27.07 -2.15
C ARG A 295 1.92 25.94 -2.73
N LEU A 296 1.82 24.83 -2.01
CA LEU A 296 0.86 23.76 -2.30
C LEU A 296 -0.34 23.89 -1.38
N GLU A 297 -1.54 23.87 -1.98
CA GLU A 297 -2.81 23.79 -1.27
C GLU A 297 -3.54 22.49 -1.69
N ILE A 298 -4.03 21.75 -0.71
CA ILE A 298 -4.90 20.59 -0.92
C ILE A 298 -6.35 21.05 -0.78
N ARG A 299 -7.21 20.67 -1.71
CA ARG A 299 -8.63 21.05 -1.75
C ARG A 299 -9.54 19.87 -1.51
#